data_aa3c46e11209211f83d8eb914d1da78a
#
_entry.id   aa3c46e11209211f83d8eb914d1da78a
#
_cell.length_a   1.000
_cell.length_b   1.000
_cell.length_c   1.000
_cell.angle_alpha   90.00
_cell.angle_beta   90.00
_cell.angle_gamma   90.00
#
_symmetry.space_group_name_H-M   'P 1'
#
loop_
_entity.id
_entity.type
_entity.pdbx_description
1 polymer ?
#
loop_
_entity_poly.entity_id
_entity_poly.type
_entity_poly.pdbx_seq_one_letter_code
_entity_poly.pdbx_strand_id
1 'polypeptide(L)'
;MISEQGRILESLLSGAFICQISDEDGWRFLKTSGNSDKIEGQLNMLNRTLASAAEGEVFYAAYQTLGDNERKVLTSQFQDISSHLVPLVEWLLLVQQASGTDVPVTQGTALRLAEIQLTIEDTPAFAEQLAKISHYKLFGSTSVSVDGQIKQVFKRLTDLGYMLRPNQDKQIFIATGKVEYLYEVIKFIDETESLSLSEQADSAVQQGSLI
;
A
#
# COMPACT_ATOMS: atom_id res chain seq x y z
N MET A 1 -30.37 5.89 -9.59
CA MET A 1 -29.12 6.62 -9.24
C MET A 1 -28.65 6.04 -7.91
N ILE A 2 -27.43 5.53 -7.82
CA ILE A 2 -26.86 4.99 -6.57
C ILE A 2 -26.65 6.15 -5.61
N SER A 3 -27.00 5.97 -4.33
CA SER A 3 -26.73 6.98 -3.29
C SER A 3 -25.24 7.08 -3.01
N GLU A 4 -24.78 8.21 -2.45
CA GLU A 4 -23.38 8.38 -2.01
C GLU A 4 -22.94 7.25 -1.07
N GLN A 5 -23.78 6.90 -0.11
CA GLN A 5 -23.57 5.76 0.79
C GLN A 5 -23.39 4.44 0.05
N GLY A 6 -24.24 4.17 -0.98
CA GLY A 6 -24.14 2.97 -1.81
C GLY A 6 -22.82 2.91 -2.58
N ARG A 7 -22.41 4.04 -3.19
CA ARG A 7 -21.14 4.17 -3.92
C ARG A 7 -19.94 3.84 -3.03
N ILE A 8 -19.93 4.41 -1.82
CA ILE A 8 -18.85 4.18 -0.84
C ILE A 8 -18.81 2.71 -0.43
N LEU A 9 -19.97 2.12 -0.15
CA LEU A 9 -20.06 0.71 0.22
C LEU A 9 -19.52 -0.21 -0.88
N GLU A 10 -19.93 0.01 -2.14
CA GLU A 10 -19.41 -0.73 -3.30
C GLU A 10 -17.89 -0.58 -3.44
N SER A 11 -17.36 0.63 -3.29
CA SER A 11 -15.93 0.89 -3.35
C SER A 11 -15.17 0.11 -2.26
N LEU A 12 -15.63 0.16 -1.01
CA LEU A 12 -15.02 -0.57 0.10
C LEU A 12 -15.08 -2.09 -0.11
N LEU A 13 -16.21 -2.62 -0.57
CA LEU A 13 -16.37 -4.05 -0.83
C LEU A 13 -15.52 -4.53 -2.02
N SER A 14 -15.21 -3.65 -2.98
CA SER A 14 -14.28 -3.96 -4.06
C SER A 14 -12.80 -3.93 -3.64
N GLY A 15 -12.50 -3.61 -2.37
CA GLY A 15 -11.14 -3.53 -1.83
C GLY A 15 -10.47 -2.17 -2.03
N ALA A 16 -11.24 -1.12 -2.30
CA ALA A 16 -10.70 0.23 -2.40
C ALA A 16 -10.26 0.77 -1.03
N PHE A 17 -9.19 1.57 -1.05
CA PHE A 17 -8.75 2.40 0.05
C PHE A 17 -9.26 3.82 -0.19
N ILE A 18 -10.13 4.32 0.69
CA ILE A 18 -10.72 5.66 0.62
C ILE A 18 -9.91 6.60 1.50
N CYS A 19 -9.30 7.60 0.88
CA CYS A 19 -8.58 8.68 1.54
C CYS A 19 -8.83 9.99 0.80
N GLN A 20 -8.35 11.09 1.34
CA GLN A 20 -8.51 12.41 0.72
C GLN A 20 -8.02 12.47 -0.73
N ILE A 21 -7.00 11.68 -1.09
CA ILE A 21 -6.42 11.68 -2.43
C ILE A 21 -7.18 10.77 -3.41
N SER A 22 -7.58 9.57 -2.96
CA SER A 22 -8.24 8.59 -3.83
C SER A 22 -9.71 8.88 -4.08
N ASP A 23 -10.42 9.39 -3.05
CA ASP A 23 -11.86 9.70 -3.09
C ASP A 23 -12.18 10.74 -1.99
N GLU A 24 -11.98 12.03 -2.31
CA GLU A 24 -12.16 13.12 -1.34
C GLU A 24 -13.60 13.21 -0.80
N ASP A 25 -14.60 13.02 -1.66
CA ASP A 25 -16.01 13.08 -1.26
C ASP A 25 -16.37 11.90 -0.34
N GLY A 26 -15.95 10.69 -0.69
CA GLY A 26 -16.11 9.50 0.14
C GLY A 26 -15.39 9.62 1.47
N TRP A 27 -14.19 10.16 1.47
CA TRP A 27 -13.43 10.42 2.68
C TRP A 27 -14.13 11.43 3.60
N ARG A 28 -14.59 12.59 3.07
CA ARG A 28 -15.39 13.58 3.82
C ARG A 28 -16.66 12.98 4.39
N PHE A 29 -17.35 12.16 3.60
CA PHE A 29 -18.55 11.47 4.05
C PHE A 29 -18.25 10.55 5.25
N LEU A 30 -17.19 9.76 5.20
CA LEU A 30 -16.79 8.85 6.28
C LEU A 30 -16.28 9.58 7.52
N LYS A 31 -15.64 10.76 7.37
CA LYS A 31 -15.22 11.62 8.50
C LYS A 31 -16.38 12.33 9.19
N THR A 32 -17.54 12.39 8.56
CA THR A 32 -18.74 13.01 9.15
C THR A 32 -19.37 12.08 10.18
N SER A 33 -19.59 12.59 11.39
CA SER A 33 -20.20 11.83 12.50
C SER A 33 -21.51 11.16 12.09
N GLY A 34 -21.66 9.87 12.45
CA GLY A 34 -22.82 9.05 12.18
C GLY A 34 -22.90 8.47 10.76
N ASN A 35 -22.09 8.93 9.80
CA ASN A 35 -22.04 8.32 8.47
C ASN A 35 -21.18 7.05 8.46
N SER A 36 -20.05 7.07 9.15
CA SER A 36 -19.22 5.88 9.38
C SER A 36 -20.02 4.76 10.05
N ASP A 37 -20.86 5.08 11.05
CA ASP A 37 -21.70 4.10 11.74
C ASP A 37 -22.72 3.44 10.79
N LYS A 38 -23.27 4.19 9.83
CA LYS A 38 -24.19 3.66 8.82
C LYS A 38 -23.49 2.70 7.87
N ILE A 39 -22.28 3.05 7.41
CA ILE A 39 -21.45 2.19 6.56
C ILE A 39 -21.04 0.94 7.35
N GLU A 40 -20.57 1.11 8.58
CA GLU A 40 -20.22 0.01 9.48
C GLU A 40 -21.38 -0.97 9.66
N GLY A 41 -22.60 -0.47 9.95
CA GLY A 41 -23.79 -1.31 10.09
C GLY A 41 -24.10 -2.13 8.84
N GLN A 42 -23.87 -1.60 7.64
CA GLN A 42 -24.07 -2.32 6.38
C GLN A 42 -22.96 -3.34 6.11
N LEU A 43 -21.70 -2.99 6.40
CA LEU A 43 -20.56 -3.89 6.27
C LEU A 43 -20.71 -5.10 7.21
N ASN A 44 -21.17 -4.89 8.45
CA ASN A 44 -21.37 -5.93 9.44
C ASN A 44 -22.35 -7.03 8.97
N MET A 45 -23.36 -6.68 8.18
CA MET A 45 -24.26 -7.67 7.58
C MET A 45 -23.56 -8.60 6.57
N LEU A 46 -22.39 -8.22 6.08
CA LEU A 46 -21.59 -8.95 5.11
C LEU A 46 -20.30 -9.55 5.72
N ASN A 47 -20.25 -9.66 7.05
CA ASN A 47 -19.04 -10.06 7.80
C ASN A 47 -17.82 -9.18 7.48
N ARG A 48 -18.07 -7.87 7.30
CA ARG A 48 -17.04 -6.84 7.12
C ARG A 48 -17.15 -5.79 8.21
N THR A 49 -16.07 -5.07 8.43
CA THR A 49 -16.00 -3.91 9.32
C THR A 49 -15.28 -2.78 8.62
N LEU A 50 -15.58 -1.54 8.98
CA LEU A 50 -14.88 -0.36 8.50
C LEU A 50 -13.59 -0.19 9.30
N ALA A 51 -12.46 -0.56 8.72
CA ALA A 51 -11.15 -0.36 9.31
C ALA A 51 -10.52 0.95 8.83
N SER A 52 -9.55 1.45 9.59
CA SER A 52 -8.80 2.63 9.22
C SER A 52 -7.31 2.47 9.48
N ALA A 53 -6.50 3.21 8.72
CA ALA A 53 -5.06 3.39 8.87
C ALA A 53 -4.72 4.88 8.99
N ALA A 54 -3.48 5.20 9.35
CA ALA A 54 -2.99 6.57 9.47
C ALA A 54 -3.90 7.43 10.36
N GLU A 55 -4.19 6.93 11.58
CA GLU A 55 -5.01 7.64 12.57
C GLU A 55 -6.40 8.05 12.05
N GLY A 56 -6.98 7.22 11.17
CA GLY A 56 -8.31 7.47 10.60
C GLY A 56 -8.32 8.34 9.34
N GLU A 57 -7.19 8.54 8.70
CA GLU A 57 -7.10 9.27 7.42
C GLU A 57 -7.34 8.37 6.19
N VAL A 58 -7.29 7.06 6.37
CA VAL A 58 -7.48 6.05 5.32
C VAL A 58 -8.50 5.02 5.78
N PHE A 59 -9.54 4.79 5.00
CA PHE A 59 -10.60 3.83 5.31
C PHE A 59 -10.57 2.66 4.32
N TYR A 60 -10.84 1.45 4.81
CA TYR A 60 -10.94 0.22 4.01
C TYR A 60 -11.85 -0.80 4.71
N ALA A 61 -12.33 -1.80 3.96
CA ALA A 61 -13.11 -2.88 4.55
C ALA A 61 -12.20 -4.02 5.01
N ALA A 62 -12.37 -4.47 6.24
CA ALA A 62 -11.73 -5.66 6.80
C ALA A 62 -12.78 -6.74 7.11
N TYR A 63 -12.35 -7.95 7.46
CA TYR A 63 -13.26 -8.96 8.00
C TYR A 63 -13.57 -8.69 9.46
N GLN A 64 -14.85 -8.81 9.85
CA GLN A 64 -15.28 -8.67 11.24
C GLN A 64 -14.95 -9.93 12.06
N THR A 65 -15.21 -11.10 11.50
CA THR A 65 -14.89 -12.39 12.11
C THR A 65 -14.16 -13.29 11.12
N LEU A 66 -13.23 -14.11 11.64
CA LEU A 66 -12.39 -14.98 10.83
C LEU A 66 -12.79 -16.44 11.02
N GLY A 67 -13.67 -16.92 10.14
CA GLY A 67 -13.92 -18.35 9.95
C GLY A 67 -12.85 -18.99 9.05
N ASP A 68 -12.96 -20.27 8.77
CA ASP A 68 -11.96 -21.01 7.97
C ASP A 68 -11.83 -20.48 6.51
N ASN A 69 -12.94 -20.03 5.93
CA ASN A 69 -12.94 -19.48 4.59
C ASN A 69 -12.25 -18.11 4.54
N GLU A 70 -12.57 -17.24 5.49
CA GLU A 70 -11.95 -15.90 5.59
C GLU A 70 -10.44 -16.03 5.87
N ARG A 71 -10.04 -16.97 6.73
CA ARG A 71 -8.61 -17.26 6.98
C ARG A 71 -7.88 -17.67 5.72
N LYS A 72 -8.46 -18.54 4.87
CA LYS A 72 -7.85 -18.94 3.60
C LYS A 72 -7.69 -17.76 2.64
N VAL A 73 -8.72 -16.91 2.53
CA VAL A 73 -8.67 -15.71 1.68
C VAL A 73 -7.60 -14.75 2.18
N LEU A 74 -7.56 -14.48 3.49
CA LEU A 74 -6.53 -13.62 4.09
C LEU A 74 -5.13 -14.19 3.92
N THR A 75 -4.93 -15.50 4.09
CA THR A 75 -3.63 -16.13 3.87
C THR A 75 -3.15 -15.91 2.44
N SER A 76 -4.02 -16.06 1.44
CA SER A 76 -3.68 -15.77 0.05
C SER A 76 -3.34 -14.29 -0.16
N GLN A 77 -4.15 -13.38 0.41
CA GLN A 77 -3.88 -11.94 0.34
C GLN A 77 -2.56 -11.55 1.03
N PHE A 78 -2.25 -12.15 2.17
CA PHE A 78 -0.98 -11.94 2.86
C PHE A 78 0.22 -12.45 2.05
N GLN A 79 0.09 -13.59 1.39
CA GLN A 79 1.13 -14.11 0.48
C GLN A 79 1.37 -13.15 -0.69
N ASP A 80 0.31 -12.61 -1.28
CA ASP A 80 0.41 -11.61 -2.33
C ASP A 80 1.07 -10.33 -1.82
N ILE A 81 0.63 -9.81 -0.67
CA ILE A 81 1.24 -8.62 -0.03
C ILE A 81 2.72 -8.87 0.26
N SER A 82 3.07 -9.99 0.89
CA SER A 82 4.47 -10.34 1.19
C SER A 82 5.34 -10.39 -0.08
N SER A 83 4.81 -10.92 -1.17
CA SER A 83 5.54 -10.96 -2.46
C SER A 83 5.72 -9.57 -3.07
N HIS A 84 4.88 -8.61 -2.70
CA HIS A 84 4.91 -7.23 -3.19
C HIS A 84 5.72 -6.29 -2.30
N LEU A 85 5.98 -6.66 -1.02
CA LEU A 85 6.64 -5.76 -0.06
C LEU A 85 8.04 -5.36 -0.51
N VAL A 86 8.90 -6.32 -0.82
CA VAL A 86 10.28 -6.04 -1.23
C VAL A 86 10.35 -5.09 -2.42
N PRO A 87 9.67 -5.36 -3.57
CA PRO A 87 9.69 -4.45 -4.69
C PRO A 87 9.09 -3.06 -4.40
N LEU A 88 8.07 -2.98 -3.53
CA LEU A 88 7.49 -1.69 -3.15
C LEU A 88 8.44 -0.88 -2.28
N VAL A 89 9.07 -1.50 -1.28
CA VAL A 89 10.05 -0.85 -0.41
C VAL A 89 11.27 -0.38 -1.21
N GLU A 90 11.84 -1.24 -2.06
CA GLU A 90 12.98 -0.88 -2.92
C GLU A 90 12.61 0.29 -3.85
N TRP A 91 11.39 0.31 -4.39
CA TRP A 91 10.90 1.44 -5.20
C TRP A 91 10.76 2.73 -4.39
N LEU A 92 10.15 2.69 -3.21
CA LEU A 92 9.97 3.87 -2.36
C LEU A 92 11.33 4.47 -1.96
N LEU A 93 12.31 3.63 -1.63
CA LEU A 93 13.69 4.06 -1.32
C LEU A 93 14.38 4.68 -2.55
N LEU A 94 14.26 4.05 -3.73
CA LEU A 94 14.83 4.60 -4.96
C LEU A 94 14.27 5.98 -5.27
N VAL A 95 12.94 6.15 -5.18
CA VAL A 95 12.29 7.45 -5.44
C VAL A 95 12.70 8.50 -4.43
N GLN A 96 12.78 8.15 -3.15
CA GLN A 96 13.25 9.05 -2.10
C GLN A 96 14.67 9.54 -2.40
N GLN A 97 15.58 8.64 -2.73
CA GLN A 97 16.98 8.96 -3.08
C GLN A 97 17.05 9.80 -4.38
N ALA A 98 16.33 9.40 -5.42
CA ALA A 98 16.30 10.13 -6.68
C ALA A 98 15.66 11.53 -6.58
N SER A 99 14.75 11.72 -5.63
CA SER A 99 14.16 13.03 -5.32
C SER A 99 15.07 13.91 -4.46
N GLY A 100 16.21 13.41 -3.98
CA GLY A 100 17.15 14.16 -3.16
C GLY A 100 16.59 14.59 -1.81
N THR A 101 15.64 13.81 -1.26
CA THR A 101 14.97 14.12 0.02
C THR A 101 15.12 12.97 1.01
N ASP A 102 15.23 13.32 2.29
CA ASP A 102 15.20 12.34 3.39
C ASP A 102 13.78 12.04 3.88
N VAL A 103 12.78 12.72 3.29
CA VAL A 103 11.37 12.54 3.67
C VAL A 103 10.79 11.33 2.91
N PRO A 104 10.19 10.37 3.61
CA PRO A 104 9.56 9.23 2.95
C PRO A 104 8.35 9.67 2.10
N VAL A 105 8.01 8.86 1.10
CA VAL A 105 6.80 9.07 0.30
C VAL A 105 5.59 8.74 1.17
N THR A 106 4.76 9.74 1.41
CA THR A 106 3.52 9.65 2.21
C THR A 106 2.31 10.05 1.39
N GLN A 107 1.10 9.86 1.93
CA GLN A 107 -0.13 10.32 1.30
C GLN A 107 -0.02 11.78 0.86
N GLY A 108 -0.37 12.07 -0.37
CA GLY A 108 -0.31 13.42 -0.95
C GLY A 108 1.03 13.79 -1.57
N THR A 109 2.10 12.98 -1.37
CA THR A 109 3.39 13.23 -2.03
C THR A 109 3.22 13.19 -3.55
N ALA A 110 3.59 14.29 -4.22
CA ALA A 110 3.54 14.41 -5.67
C ALA A 110 4.89 14.00 -6.29
N LEU A 111 4.85 12.98 -7.14
CA LEU A 111 6.00 12.46 -7.87
C LEU A 111 5.92 12.88 -9.34
N ARG A 112 6.90 13.62 -9.81
CA ARG A 112 7.02 14.04 -11.21
C ARG A 112 7.90 13.06 -11.96
N LEU A 113 7.27 12.25 -12.81
CA LEU A 113 7.96 11.17 -13.52
C LEU A 113 9.18 11.68 -14.28
N ALA A 114 9.07 12.81 -14.98
CA ALA A 114 10.18 13.36 -15.78
C ALA A 114 11.40 13.76 -14.93
N GLU A 115 11.19 14.33 -13.74
CA GLU A 115 12.27 14.71 -12.83
C GLU A 115 12.99 13.48 -12.28
N ILE A 116 12.22 12.49 -11.82
CA ILE A 116 12.75 11.23 -11.29
C ILE A 116 13.49 10.46 -12.40
N GLN A 117 12.93 10.40 -13.59
CA GLN A 117 13.55 9.75 -14.75
C GLN A 117 14.92 10.36 -15.07
N LEU A 118 14.99 11.69 -15.15
CA LEU A 118 16.25 12.39 -15.44
C LEU A 118 17.32 12.04 -14.38
N THR A 119 17.00 12.11 -13.10
CA THR A 119 17.93 11.76 -12.01
C THR A 119 18.40 10.30 -12.11
N ILE A 120 17.51 9.39 -12.46
CA ILE A 120 17.85 7.97 -12.64
C ILE A 120 18.75 7.77 -13.86
N GLU A 121 18.48 8.45 -14.98
CA GLU A 121 19.31 8.38 -16.19
C GLU A 121 20.72 8.94 -15.98
N ASP A 122 20.83 10.00 -15.16
CA ASP A 122 22.11 10.64 -14.85
C ASP A 122 22.95 9.86 -13.79
N THR A 123 22.34 8.87 -13.08
CA THR A 123 23.00 8.13 -12.01
C THR A 123 23.00 6.63 -12.33
N PRO A 124 24.12 6.04 -12.79
CA PRO A 124 24.18 4.63 -13.18
C PRO A 124 23.68 3.65 -12.10
N ALA A 125 24.00 3.91 -10.83
CA ALA A 125 23.55 3.07 -9.71
C ALA A 125 22.01 3.05 -9.57
N PHE A 126 21.33 4.18 -9.81
CA PHE A 126 19.87 4.24 -9.79
C PHE A 126 19.27 3.55 -11.00
N ALA A 127 19.89 3.65 -12.18
CA ALA A 127 19.45 2.93 -13.37
C ALA A 127 19.53 1.40 -13.18
N GLU A 128 20.61 0.89 -12.59
CA GLU A 128 20.76 -0.53 -12.24
C GLU A 128 19.70 -0.97 -11.21
N GLN A 129 19.46 -0.15 -10.19
CA GLN A 129 18.43 -0.42 -9.18
C GLN A 129 17.02 -0.44 -9.80
N LEU A 130 16.68 0.54 -10.65
CA LEU A 130 15.40 0.55 -11.38
C LEU A 130 15.26 -0.68 -12.27
N ALA A 131 16.32 -1.07 -13.00
CA ALA A 131 16.29 -2.27 -13.83
C ALA A 131 15.96 -3.51 -13.00
N LYS A 132 16.59 -3.71 -11.84
CA LYS A 132 16.27 -4.78 -10.90
C LYS A 132 14.81 -4.71 -10.44
N ILE A 133 14.36 -3.56 -9.94
CA ILE A 133 13.01 -3.34 -9.42
C ILE A 133 11.96 -3.62 -10.48
N SER A 134 12.13 -3.10 -11.69
CA SER A 134 11.16 -3.22 -12.78
C SER A 134 10.93 -4.66 -13.24
N HIS A 135 11.89 -5.56 -13.02
CA HIS A 135 11.79 -6.97 -13.37
C HIS A 135 11.07 -7.82 -12.32
N TYR A 136 10.85 -7.32 -11.10
CA TYR A 136 10.02 -8.06 -10.15
C TYR A 136 8.65 -8.38 -10.76
N LYS A 137 8.09 -9.55 -10.42
CA LYS A 137 6.79 -10.01 -10.91
C LYS A 137 5.68 -8.96 -10.72
N LEU A 138 5.77 -8.17 -9.64
CA LEU A 138 4.84 -7.08 -9.34
C LEU A 138 4.75 -6.07 -10.48
N PHE A 139 5.89 -5.63 -11.01
CA PHE A 139 5.97 -4.63 -12.08
C PHE A 139 6.00 -5.25 -13.48
N GLY A 140 6.70 -6.38 -13.64
CA GLY A 140 6.67 -7.21 -14.85
C GLY A 140 7.14 -6.47 -16.11
N SER A 141 8.10 -5.54 -15.97
CA SER A 141 8.66 -4.83 -17.12
C SER A 141 9.56 -5.75 -17.95
N THR A 142 9.44 -5.69 -19.25
CA THR A 142 10.35 -6.30 -20.21
C THR A 142 11.21 -5.27 -20.93
N SER A 143 11.05 -3.98 -20.59
CA SER A 143 11.80 -2.88 -21.20
C SER A 143 13.25 -2.88 -20.70
N VAL A 144 14.17 -2.55 -21.63
CA VAL A 144 15.60 -2.34 -21.33
C VAL A 144 15.92 -0.86 -21.10
N SER A 145 15.02 0.05 -21.47
CA SER A 145 15.21 1.50 -21.30
C SER A 145 14.66 1.99 -19.96
N VAL A 146 15.33 2.95 -19.35
CA VAL A 146 14.87 3.63 -18.12
C VAL A 146 13.45 4.17 -18.30
N ASP A 147 13.18 4.85 -19.42
CA ASP A 147 11.85 5.39 -19.76
C ASP A 147 10.75 4.31 -19.74
N GLY A 148 10.98 3.18 -20.38
CA GLY A 148 10.00 2.10 -20.41
C GLY A 148 9.81 1.43 -19.04
N GLN A 149 10.90 1.24 -18.30
CA GLN A 149 10.88 0.64 -16.95
C GLN A 149 10.11 1.52 -15.97
N ILE A 150 10.44 2.81 -15.88
CA ILE A 150 9.80 3.74 -14.94
C ILE A 150 8.31 3.94 -15.25
N LYS A 151 7.93 4.07 -16.52
CA LYS A 151 6.52 4.15 -16.94
C LYS A 151 5.73 2.92 -16.55
N GLN A 152 6.32 1.73 -16.70
CA GLN A 152 5.67 0.48 -16.29
C GLN A 152 5.48 0.41 -14.79
N VAL A 153 6.48 0.82 -14.00
CA VAL A 153 6.38 0.87 -12.53
C VAL A 153 5.26 1.82 -12.10
N PHE A 154 5.24 3.07 -12.60
CA PHE A 154 4.18 4.03 -12.27
C PHE A 154 2.79 3.55 -12.69
N LYS A 155 2.68 2.92 -13.87
CA LYS A 155 1.42 2.31 -14.32
C LYS A 155 0.94 1.26 -13.33
N ARG A 156 1.80 0.31 -12.93
CA ARG A 156 1.43 -0.75 -11.99
C ARG A 156 1.06 -0.21 -10.61
N LEU A 157 1.78 0.80 -10.10
CA LEU A 157 1.44 1.45 -8.84
C LEU A 157 0.07 2.15 -8.90
N THR A 158 -0.28 2.72 -10.06
CA THR A 158 -1.60 3.31 -10.29
C THR A 158 -2.68 2.22 -10.36
N ASP A 159 -2.46 1.17 -11.13
CA ASP A 159 -3.38 0.02 -11.25
C ASP A 159 -3.65 -0.64 -9.87
N LEU A 160 -2.65 -0.67 -9.00
CA LEU A 160 -2.74 -1.22 -7.65
C LEU A 160 -3.28 -0.22 -6.61
N GLY A 161 -3.54 1.03 -6.99
CA GLY A 161 -4.09 2.07 -6.13
C GLY A 161 -3.10 2.73 -5.16
N TYR A 162 -1.80 2.51 -5.29
CA TYR A 162 -0.77 3.23 -4.51
C TYR A 162 -0.57 4.66 -4.99
N MET A 163 -0.81 4.91 -6.28
CA MET A 163 -0.68 6.21 -6.91
C MET A 163 -1.95 6.59 -7.65
N LEU A 164 -2.23 7.88 -7.70
CA LEU A 164 -3.26 8.47 -8.54
C LEU A 164 -2.61 9.41 -9.56
N ARG A 165 -3.09 9.40 -10.79
CA ARG A 165 -2.73 10.37 -11.83
C ARG A 165 -3.91 11.29 -12.09
N PRO A 166 -4.00 12.47 -11.44
CA PRO A 166 -5.20 13.34 -11.51
C PRO A 166 -5.45 13.92 -12.90
N ASN A 167 -4.38 14.14 -13.66
CA ASN A 167 -4.44 14.70 -15.00
C ASN A 167 -3.67 13.81 -15.98
N GLN A 168 -4.39 13.25 -16.95
CA GLN A 168 -3.82 12.33 -17.94
C GLN A 168 -2.79 13.00 -18.89
N ASP A 169 -2.86 14.32 -19.05
CA ASP A 169 -1.91 15.07 -19.87
C ASP A 169 -0.59 15.37 -19.15
N LYS A 170 -0.58 15.24 -17.81
CA LYS A 170 0.59 15.48 -16.98
C LYS A 170 1.15 14.17 -16.41
N GLN A 171 2.47 14.06 -16.40
CA GLN A 171 3.17 12.92 -15.80
C GLN A 171 3.47 13.19 -14.30
N ILE A 172 2.42 13.58 -13.57
CA ILE A 172 2.46 13.82 -12.12
C ILE A 172 1.57 12.78 -11.47
N PHE A 173 2.14 12.04 -10.53
CA PHE A 173 1.47 11.01 -9.77
C PHE A 173 1.45 11.41 -8.30
N ILE A 174 0.34 11.16 -7.61
CA ILE A 174 0.17 11.51 -6.21
C ILE A 174 0.01 10.22 -5.42
N ALA A 175 0.80 10.06 -4.36
CA ALA A 175 0.69 8.91 -3.47
C ALA A 175 -0.65 8.92 -2.72
N THR A 176 -1.34 7.79 -2.71
CA THR A 176 -2.61 7.62 -2.00
C THR A 176 -2.36 7.15 -0.56
N GLY A 177 -3.41 7.15 0.26
CA GLY A 177 -3.35 6.60 1.61
C GLY A 177 -3.03 5.10 1.68
N LYS A 178 -3.07 4.37 0.57
CA LYS A 178 -2.63 2.97 0.55
C LYS A 178 -1.13 2.81 0.85
N VAL A 179 -0.32 3.86 0.65
CA VAL A 179 1.09 3.89 1.06
C VAL A 179 1.20 3.88 2.58
N GLU A 180 0.34 4.61 3.30
CA GLU A 180 0.31 4.60 4.76
C GLU A 180 -0.03 3.21 5.30
N TYR A 181 -1.05 2.58 4.73
CA TYR A 181 -1.39 1.20 5.06
C TYR A 181 -0.22 0.24 4.83
N LEU A 182 0.56 0.43 3.76
CA LEU A 182 1.77 -0.37 3.51
C LEU A 182 2.78 -0.22 4.65
N TYR A 183 3.02 0.99 5.15
CA TYR A 183 3.93 1.21 6.27
C TYR A 183 3.44 0.55 7.56
N GLU A 184 2.12 0.57 7.84
CA GLU A 184 1.55 -0.15 8.99
C GLU A 184 1.73 -1.67 8.85
N VAL A 185 1.57 -2.23 7.65
CA VAL A 185 1.82 -3.66 7.39
C VAL A 185 3.29 -4.02 7.61
N ILE A 186 4.22 -3.19 7.14
CA ILE A 186 5.67 -3.39 7.35
C ILE A 186 5.98 -3.38 8.85
N LYS A 187 5.47 -2.39 9.57
CA LYS A 187 5.66 -2.29 11.02
C LYS A 187 5.10 -3.51 11.75
N PHE A 188 3.92 -3.96 11.39
CA PHE A 188 3.30 -5.16 11.99
C PHE A 188 4.14 -6.42 11.76
N ILE A 189 4.70 -6.60 10.56
CA ILE A 189 5.56 -7.74 10.25
C ILE A 189 6.84 -7.68 11.08
N ASP A 190 7.49 -6.52 11.15
CA ASP A 190 8.72 -6.31 11.92
C ASP A 190 8.50 -6.60 13.42
N GLU A 191 7.42 -6.09 14.00
CA GLU A 191 7.04 -6.35 15.38
C GLU A 191 6.76 -7.85 15.63
N THR A 192 6.08 -8.52 14.70
CA THR A 192 5.75 -9.95 14.82
C THR A 192 6.99 -10.83 14.69
N GLU A 193 7.89 -10.52 13.77
CA GLU A 193 9.17 -11.24 13.62
C GLU A 193 10.08 -11.03 14.84
N SER A 194 10.14 -9.82 15.37
CA SER A 194 10.90 -9.49 16.59
C SER A 194 10.38 -10.25 17.80
N LEU A 195 9.07 -10.35 17.98
CA LEU A 195 8.45 -11.13 19.03
C LEU A 195 8.75 -12.62 18.89
N SER A 196 8.66 -13.19 17.69
CA SER A 196 8.96 -14.60 17.44
C SER A 196 10.41 -14.96 17.72
N LEU A 197 11.35 -14.06 17.42
CA LEU A 197 12.77 -14.24 17.73
C LEU A 197 13.05 -14.17 19.22
N SER A 198 12.39 -13.28 19.97
CA SER A 198 12.55 -13.19 21.43
C SER A 198 11.98 -14.43 22.13
N GLU A 199 10.82 -14.94 21.73
CA GLU A 199 10.23 -16.17 22.27
C GLU A 199 11.11 -17.40 21.98
N GLN A 200 11.73 -17.48 20.79
CA GLN A 200 12.67 -18.55 20.45
C GLN A 200 13.94 -18.46 21.29
N ALA A 201 14.48 -17.24 21.52
CA ALA A 201 15.65 -17.04 22.37
C ALA A 201 15.38 -17.42 23.82
N ASP A 202 14.23 -17.02 24.39
CA ASP A 202 13.82 -17.39 25.76
C ASP A 202 13.63 -18.91 25.91
N SER A 203 13.04 -19.56 24.90
CA SER A 203 12.87 -21.02 24.88
C SER A 203 14.23 -21.75 24.81
N ALA A 204 15.19 -21.24 24.05
CA ALA A 204 16.54 -21.80 23.94
C ALA A 204 17.31 -21.64 25.27
N VAL A 205 17.17 -20.49 25.95
CA VAL A 205 17.79 -20.26 27.26
C VAL A 205 17.22 -21.19 28.32
N GLN A 206 15.89 -21.42 28.35
CA GLN A 206 15.24 -22.35 29.29
C GLN A 206 15.67 -23.80 29.05
N GLN A 207 15.85 -24.23 27.80
CA GLN A 207 16.35 -25.57 27.49
C GLN A 207 17.85 -25.74 27.80
N GLY A 208 18.65 -24.67 27.65
CA GLY A 208 20.07 -24.70 28.02
C GLY A 208 20.35 -24.68 29.52
N SER A 209 19.37 -24.34 30.36
CA SER A 209 19.49 -24.31 31.83
C SER A 209 19.16 -25.65 32.51
N LEU A 210 18.91 -26.72 31.74
CA LEU A 210 18.56 -28.06 32.24
C LEU A 210 19.68 -29.11 32.04
N ILE A 211 20.92 -28.66 31.79
CA ILE A 211 22.12 -29.51 31.72
C ILE A 211 23.04 -29.23 32.91
#